data_2d31742ed0fccb04ebf6212036d58b49
#
_entry.id   2d31742ed0fccb04ebf6212036d58b49
#
_cell.length_a   1.000
_cell.length_b   1.000
_cell.length_c   1.000
_cell.angle_alpha   90.00
_cell.angle_beta   90.00
_cell.angle_gamma   90.00
#
_symmetry.space_group_name_H-M   'P 1'
#
loop_
_entity.id
_entity.type
_entity.pdbx_description
1 polymer ?
#
loop_
_entity_poly.entity_id
_entity_poly.type
_entity_poly.pdbx_seq_one_letter_code
_entity_poly.pdbx_strand_id
1 'polypeptide(L)'
;MLKPQLSEAQRRARVRALLERVGLETGHLGRFPHEFSGGQAQRIGIARALMVEPEIVVCDEPLSSLDVSIKAQITALLLQLKQDLHLSMIFIAHDLPAVQQLCDRVLVLYMGRVMEIAPSKALFQRPRHPYTRALLQSVPIPDPRVARGRRTAPLAGEMPSSLAPPSGCVFRTRCPYAVDRCAREVPLLRTIDGSEVACHRAEEIDGSRT
;
A
#
# COMPACT_ATOMS: atom_id res chain seq x y z
N MET A 1 21.86 10.47 15.43
CA MET A 1 23.30 10.25 15.69
C MET A 1 23.98 9.87 14.39
N LEU A 2 24.98 10.62 13.93
CA LEU A 2 25.84 10.23 12.82
C LEU A 2 26.66 9.02 13.28
N LYS A 3 26.53 7.89 12.57
CA LYS A 3 27.33 6.67 12.84
C LYS A 3 28.83 6.97 12.64
N PRO A 4 29.73 6.30 13.35
CA PRO A 4 31.17 6.53 13.24
C PRO A 4 31.60 6.42 11.77
N GLN A 5 32.57 7.24 11.37
CA GLN A 5 33.08 7.25 9.98
C GLN A 5 33.70 5.89 9.67
N LEU A 6 33.02 5.11 8.82
CA LEU A 6 33.55 3.85 8.31
C LEU A 6 34.74 4.12 7.39
N SER A 7 35.79 3.31 7.47
CA SER A 7 36.85 3.29 6.48
C SER A 7 36.32 2.92 5.09
N GLU A 8 37.06 3.23 4.05
CA GLU A 8 36.66 2.89 2.68
C GLU A 8 36.43 1.37 2.52
N ALA A 9 37.33 0.55 3.09
CA ALA A 9 37.21 -0.90 3.07
C ALA A 9 35.94 -1.39 3.75
N GLN A 10 35.58 -0.82 4.92
CA GLN A 10 34.36 -1.13 5.64
C GLN A 10 33.11 -0.71 4.85
N ARG A 11 33.12 0.46 4.21
CA ARG A 11 32.04 0.90 3.34
C ARG A 11 31.81 -0.05 2.18
N ARG A 12 32.88 -0.44 1.49
CA ARG A 12 32.82 -1.40 0.36
C ARG A 12 32.31 -2.76 0.81
N ALA A 13 32.78 -3.28 1.95
CA ALA A 13 32.32 -4.54 2.50
C ALA A 13 30.81 -4.50 2.80
N ARG A 14 30.34 -3.41 3.39
CA ARG A 14 28.93 -3.20 3.71
C ARG A 14 28.06 -3.12 2.44
N VAL A 15 28.49 -2.41 1.41
CA VAL A 15 27.78 -2.34 0.12
C VAL A 15 27.66 -3.74 -0.48
N ARG A 16 28.73 -4.54 -0.50
CA ARG A 16 28.69 -5.92 -1.00
C ARG A 16 27.67 -6.77 -0.24
N ALA A 17 27.70 -6.75 1.09
CA ALA A 17 26.76 -7.49 1.92
C ALA A 17 25.29 -7.07 1.67
N LEU A 18 25.03 -5.79 1.43
CA LEU A 18 23.70 -5.31 1.09
C LEU A 18 23.26 -5.71 -0.32
N LEU A 19 24.15 -5.69 -1.31
CA LEU A 19 23.85 -6.18 -2.66
C LEU A 19 23.47 -7.66 -2.62
N GLU A 20 24.26 -8.50 -1.95
CA GLU A 20 23.96 -9.92 -1.76
C GLU A 20 22.59 -10.11 -1.06
N ARG A 21 22.33 -9.33 -0.01
CA ARG A 21 21.07 -9.41 0.75
C ARG A 21 19.83 -9.07 -0.10
N VAL A 22 19.96 -8.17 -1.07
CA VAL A 22 18.88 -7.87 -2.01
C VAL A 22 18.90 -8.75 -3.26
N GLY A 23 19.76 -9.78 -3.31
CA GLY A 23 19.85 -10.74 -4.41
C GLY A 23 20.51 -10.18 -5.67
N LEU A 24 21.50 -9.27 -5.50
CA LEU A 24 22.32 -8.75 -6.58
C LEU A 24 23.77 -9.26 -6.46
N GLU A 25 24.45 -9.44 -7.60
CA GLU A 25 25.83 -9.84 -7.64
C GLU A 25 26.77 -8.68 -7.26
N THR A 26 27.88 -9.00 -6.60
CA THR A 26 28.91 -8.01 -6.23
C THR A 26 29.59 -7.39 -7.43
N GLY A 27 29.58 -8.04 -8.59
CA GLY A 27 30.05 -7.50 -9.88
C GLY A 27 29.28 -6.28 -10.37
N HIS A 28 28.11 -6.01 -9.81
CA HIS A 28 27.30 -4.83 -10.13
C HIS A 28 27.84 -3.51 -9.54
N LEU A 29 28.85 -3.54 -8.66
CA LEU A 29 29.40 -2.35 -7.99
C LEU A 29 29.95 -1.27 -8.94
N GLY A 30 30.38 -1.65 -10.13
CA GLY A 30 30.96 -0.73 -11.11
C GLY A 30 29.99 -0.26 -12.19
N ARG A 31 28.73 -0.72 -12.16
CA ARG A 31 27.75 -0.42 -13.20
C ARG A 31 27.06 0.93 -12.98
N PHE A 32 26.67 1.54 -14.08
CA PHE A 32 25.88 2.77 -14.10
C PHE A 32 24.37 2.47 -14.02
N PRO A 33 23.53 3.42 -13.55
CA PRO A 33 22.08 3.20 -13.37
C PRO A 33 21.35 2.71 -14.62
N HIS A 34 21.75 3.13 -15.82
CA HIS A 34 21.13 2.74 -17.09
C HIS A 34 21.47 1.31 -17.54
N GLU A 35 22.42 0.65 -16.86
CA GLU A 35 22.81 -0.75 -17.14
C GLU A 35 22.00 -1.77 -16.32
N PHE A 36 21.01 -1.30 -15.51
CA PHE A 36 20.18 -2.14 -14.67
C PHE A 36 18.76 -2.28 -15.24
N SER A 37 18.18 -3.48 -15.09
CA SER A 37 16.73 -3.66 -15.28
C SER A 37 15.95 -2.91 -14.21
N GLY A 38 14.64 -2.66 -14.45
CA GLY A 38 13.78 -2.01 -13.48
C GLY A 38 13.77 -2.72 -12.11
N GLY A 39 13.70 -4.06 -12.10
CA GLY A 39 13.76 -4.84 -10.87
C GLY A 39 15.12 -4.78 -10.16
N GLN A 40 16.24 -4.74 -10.90
CA GLN A 40 17.56 -4.55 -10.33
C GLN A 40 17.72 -3.13 -9.75
N ALA A 41 17.25 -2.11 -10.46
CA ALA A 41 17.27 -0.72 -9.97
C ALA A 41 16.45 -0.58 -8.67
N GLN A 42 15.30 -1.25 -8.59
CA GLN A 42 14.49 -1.28 -7.36
C GLN A 42 15.22 -1.94 -6.19
N ARG A 43 15.91 -3.06 -6.42
CA ARG A 43 16.72 -3.74 -5.40
C ARG A 43 17.88 -2.86 -4.93
N ILE A 44 18.50 -2.09 -5.81
CA ILE A 44 19.53 -1.09 -5.46
C ILE A 44 18.92 0.02 -4.60
N GLY A 45 17.73 0.52 -4.94
CA GLY A 45 16.99 1.49 -4.15
C GLY A 45 16.74 1.01 -2.71
N ILE A 46 16.32 -0.25 -2.57
CA ILE A 46 16.11 -0.90 -1.26
C ILE A 46 17.46 -1.02 -0.51
N ALA A 47 18.53 -1.53 -1.14
CA ALA A 47 19.85 -1.63 -0.52
C ALA A 47 20.36 -0.27 -0.05
N ARG A 48 20.15 0.79 -0.84
CA ARG A 48 20.52 2.17 -0.48
C ARG A 48 19.77 2.66 0.76
N ALA A 49 18.47 2.40 0.86
CA ALA A 49 17.67 2.75 2.03
C ALA A 49 18.17 2.03 3.31
N LEU A 50 18.60 0.77 3.17
CA LEU A 50 19.10 -0.04 4.28
C LEU A 50 20.54 0.32 4.71
N MET A 51 21.28 1.11 3.91
CA MET A 51 22.66 1.45 4.20
C MET A 51 22.84 2.19 5.54
N VAL A 52 21.84 2.96 5.95
CA VAL A 52 21.84 3.73 7.21
C VAL A 52 21.32 2.93 8.42
N GLU A 53 20.99 1.64 8.23
CA GLU A 53 20.37 0.75 9.25
C GLU A 53 19.16 1.42 9.93
N PRO A 54 18.11 1.72 9.15
CA PRO A 54 16.94 2.38 9.68
C PRO A 54 16.11 1.43 10.55
N GLU A 55 15.37 1.98 11.51
CA GLU A 55 14.31 1.27 12.23
C GLU A 55 12.98 1.31 11.45
N ILE A 56 12.78 2.37 10.65
CA ILE A 56 11.57 2.60 9.85
C ILE A 56 11.98 2.85 8.40
N VAL A 57 11.31 2.16 7.48
CA VAL A 57 11.46 2.37 6.02
C VAL A 57 10.13 2.84 5.44
N VAL A 58 10.17 3.95 4.69
CA VAL A 58 9.03 4.41 3.90
C VAL A 58 9.20 3.93 2.47
N CYS A 59 8.26 3.11 2.02
CA CYS A 59 8.18 2.57 0.66
C CYS A 59 7.06 3.31 -0.08
N ASP A 60 7.42 4.30 -0.89
CA ASP A 60 6.48 5.06 -1.69
C ASP A 60 6.41 4.48 -3.11
N GLU A 61 5.27 3.87 -3.45
CA GLU A 61 5.01 3.23 -4.75
C GLU A 61 6.12 2.26 -5.22
N PRO A 62 6.67 1.37 -4.36
CA PRO A 62 7.89 0.61 -4.68
C PRO A 62 7.68 -0.45 -5.79
N LEU A 63 6.45 -0.66 -6.25
CA LEU A 63 6.10 -1.68 -7.24
C LEU A 63 5.48 -1.11 -8.53
N SER A 64 5.33 0.22 -8.64
CA SER A 64 4.47 0.86 -9.65
C SER A 64 4.91 0.62 -11.10
N SER A 65 6.22 0.53 -11.38
CA SER A 65 6.76 0.41 -12.74
C SER A 65 7.26 -0.99 -13.09
N LEU A 66 6.91 -2.00 -12.30
CA LEU A 66 7.41 -3.37 -12.44
C LEU A 66 6.37 -4.29 -13.07
N ASP A 67 6.81 -5.28 -13.82
CA ASP A 67 5.96 -6.37 -14.30
C ASP A 67 5.52 -7.29 -13.15
N VAL A 68 4.49 -8.12 -13.39
CA VAL A 68 3.85 -8.96 -12.37
C VAL A 68 4.85 -9.91 -11.69
N SER A 69 5.79 -10.48 -12.44
CA SER A 69 6.76 -11.44 -11.91
C SER A 69 7.77 -10.77 -11.00
N ILE A 70 8.25 -9.59 -11.39
CA ILE A 70 9.19 -8.80 -10.60
C ILE A 70 8.50 -8.22 -9.36
N LYS A 71 7.24 -7.77 -9.46
CA LYS A 71 6.43 -7.37 -8.29
C LYS A 71 6.42 -8.44 -7.21
N ALA A 72 6.15 -9.69 -7.60
CA ALA A 72 6.13 -10.81 -6.66
C ALA A 72 7.49 -11.02 -5.97
N GLN A 73 8.59 -10.93 -6.75
CA GLN A 73 9.95 -11.07 -6.21
C GLN A 73 10.31 -9.94 -5.24
N ILE A 74 9.98 -8.68 -5.57
CA ILE A 74 10.25 -7.53 -4.69
C ILE A 74 9.38 -7.59 -3.42
N THR A 75 8.12 -8.03 -3.55
CA THR A 75 7.24 -8.24 -2.39
C THR A 75 7.82 -9.29 -1.44
N ALA A 76 8.29 -10.43 -1.96
CA ALA A 76 8.94 -11.48 -1.17
C ALA A 76 10.23 -10.96 -0.50
N LEU A 77 11.05 -10.20 -1.23
CA LEU A 77 12.25 -9.58 -0.69
C LEU A 77 11.93 -8.62 0.47
N LEU A 78 10.93 -7.75 0.32
CA LEU A 78 10.52 -6.81 1.37
C LEU A 78 10.01 -7.53 2.61
N LEU A 79 9.24 -8.62 2.44
CA LEU A 79 8.81 -9.48 3.55
C LEU A 79 9.99 -10.09 4.30
N GLN A 80 10.95 -10.65 3.58
CA GLN A 80 12.14 -11.23 4.16
C GLN A 80 12.95 -10.18 4.92
N LEU A 81 13.20 -9.01 4.32
CA LEU A 81 13.93 -7.92 4.95
C LEU A 81 13.23 -7.38 6.20
N LYS A 82 11.88 -7.28 6.18
CA LYS A 82 11.06 -6.89 7.33
C LYS A 82 11.29 -7.84 8.51
N GLN A 83 11.33 -9.15 8.25
CA GLN A 83 11.54 -10.18 9.28
C GLN A 83 12.98 -10.22 9.77
N ASP A 84 13.96 -10.31 8.85
CA ASP A 84 15.38 -10.48 9.17
C ASP A 84 15.96 -9.28 9.92
N LEU A 85 15.50 -8.08 9.61
CA LEU A 85 16.01 -6.82 10.15
C LEU A 85 15.06 -6.18 11.19
N HIS A 86 13.95 -6.84 11.53
CA HIS A 86 12.92 -6.31 12.44
C HIS A 86 12.46 -4.88 12.07
N LEU A 87 12.29 -4.61 10.77
CA LEU A 87 11.94 -3.28 10.27
C LEU A 87 10.47 -2.96 10.47
N SER A 88 10.19 -1.73 10.89
CA SER A 88 8.88 -1.12 10.69
C SER A 88 8.80 -0.54 9.27
N MET A 89 7.68 -0.78 8.56
CA MET A 89 7.51 -0.29 7.19
C MET A 89 6.23 0.54 7.07
N ILE A 90 6.33 1.69 6.42
CA ILE A 90 5.18 2.44 5.89
C ILE A 90 5.16 2.19 4.39
N PHE A 91 4.12 1.49 3.91
CA PHE A 91 4.00 1.06 2.54
C PHE A 91 2.86 1.82 1.83
N ILE A 92 3.19 2.71 0.90
CA ILE A 92 2.24 3.50 0.12
C ILE A 92 2.13 2.85 -1.25
N ALA A 93 0.94 2.37 -1.61
CA ALA A 93 0.72 1.69 -2.88
C ALA A 93 -0.76 1.64 -3.26
N HIS A 94 -1.01 1.44 -4.55
CA HIS A 94 -2.31 1.11 -5.12
C HIS A 94 -2.45 -0.39 -5.46
N ASP A 95 -1.40 -1.18 -5.28
CA ASP A 95 -1.38 -2.64 -5.48
C ASP A 95 -1.92 -3.35 -4.24
N LEU A 96 -3.24 -3.56 -4.20
CA LEU A 96 -3.92 -4.15 -3.04
C LEU A 96 -3.45 -5.57 -2.69
N PRO A 97 -3.14 -6.47 -3.65
CA PRO A 97 -2.52 -7.76 -3.36
C PRO A 97 -1.21 -7.65 -2.58
N ALA A 98 -0.32 -6.74 -2.96
CA ALA A 98 0.93 -6.52 -2.24
C ALA A 98 0.69 -5.94 -0.83
N VAL A 99 -0.24 -4.98 -0.70
CA VAL A 99 -0.65 -4.43 0.60
C VAL A 99 -1.16 -5.54 1.52
N GLN A 100 -1.98 -6.46 1.01
CA GLN A 100 -2.51 -7.59 1.78
C GLN A 100 -1.42 -8.52 2.31
N GLN A 101 -0.33 -8.70 1.56
CA GLN A 101 0.78 -9.58 1.94
C GLN A 101 1.77 -8.91 2.91
N LEU A 102 2.07 -7.62 2.71
CA LEU A 102 3.14 -6.91 3.41
C LEU A 102 2.68 -6.24 4.71
N CYS A 103 1.42 -5.76 4.76
CA CYS A 103 0.97 -4.85 5.79
C CYS A 103 0.18 -5.56 6.88
N ASP A 104 0.47 -5.26 8.15
CA ASP A 104 -0.28 -5.73 9.31
C ASP A 104 -1.55 -4.90 9.51
N ARG A 105 -1.47 -3.58 9.25
CA ARG A 105 -2.58 -2.62 9.30
C ARG A 105 -2.63 -1.85 7.99
N VAL A 106 -3.83 -1.49 7.57
CA VAL A 106 -4.05 -0.71 6.34
C VAL A 106 -4.84 0.54 6.68
N LEU A 107 -4.40 1.65 6.12
CA LEU A 107 -5.07 2.94 6.17
C LEU A 107 -5.50 3.30 4.74
N VAL A 108 -6.80 3.50 4.54
CA VAL A 108 -7.38 3.86 3.23
C VAL A 108 -7.64 5.36 3.19
N LEU A 109 -7.04 6.01 2.19
CA LEU A 109 -7.20 7.46 1.93
C LEU A 109 -8.07 7.71 0.70
N TYR A 110 -8.93 8.75 0.79
CA TYR A 110 -9.63 9.31 -0.36
C TYR A 110 -9.58 10.84 -0.27
N MET A 111 -9.04 11.48 -1.30
CA MET A 111 -8.85 12.94 -1.35
C MET A 111 -8.16 13.50 -0.09
N GLY A 112 -7.10 12.83 0.37
CA GLY A 112 -6.33 13.23 1.54
C GLY A 112 -7.02 13.01 2.90
N ARG A 113 -8.21 12.39 2.93
CA ARG A 113 -8.93 12.07 4.17
C ARG A 113 -8.91 10.58 4.44
N VAL A 114 -8.79 10.23 5.72
CA VAL A 114 -8.86 8.83 6.17
C VAL A 114 -10.30 8.35 6.08
N MET A 115 -10.51 7.26 5.34
CA MET A 115 -11.82 6.61 5.20
C MET A 115 -11.96 5.43 6.15
N GLU A 116 -10.91 4.61 6.25
CA GLU A 116 -10.89 3.42 7.08
C GLU A 116 -9.48 3.06 7.52
N ILE A 117 -9.30 2.62 8.78
CA ILE A 117 -8.07 2.02 9.29
C ILE A 117 -8.45 0.69 9.93
N ALA A 118 -7.80 -0.39 9.51
CA ALA A 118 -8.09 -1.71 10.07
C ALA A 118 -6.87 -2.63 10.02
N PRO A 119 -6.86 -3.72 10.83
CA PRO A 119 -5.96 -4.84 10.58
C PRO A 119 -6.15 -5.34 9.15
N SER A 120 -5.04 -5.66 8.44
CA SER A 120 -5.08 -6.05 7.03
C SER A 120 -6.10 -7.15 6.77
N LYS A 121 -6.06 -8.23 7.55
CA LYS A 121 -7.02 -9.34 7.42
C LYS A 121 -8.48 -8.89 7.53
N ALA A 122 -8.80 -8.03 8.48
CA ALA A 122 -10.16 -7.54 8.68
C ALA A 122 -10.62 -6.67 7.50
N LEU A 123 -9.77 -5.74 7.04
CA LEU A 123 -10.08 -4.86 5.92
C LEU A 123 -10.35 -5.62 4.62
N PHE A 124 -9.54 -6.64 4.31
CA PHE A 124 -9.72 -7.43 3.08
C PHE A 124 -10.90 -8.41 3.16
N GLN A 125 -11.24 -8.89 4.35
CA GLN A 125 -12.37 -9.83 4.55
C GLN A 125 -13.71 -9.10 4.72
N ARG A 126 -13.71 -8.00 5.48
CA ARG A 126 -14.93 -7.32 5.91
C ARG A 126 -14.76 -5.78 5.93
N PRO A 127 -14.54 -5.16 4.74
CA PRO A 127 -14.41 -3.71 4.64
C PRO A 127 -15.67 -3.01 5.12
N ARG A 128 -15.50 -1.95 5.92
CA ARG A 128 -16.62 -1.22 6.55
C ARG A 128 -16.99 0.05 5.79
N HIS A 129 -16.01 0.73 5.19
CA HIS A 129 -16.28 1.94 4.43
C HIS A 129 -16.67 1.61 2.98
N PRO A 130 -17.72 2.28 2.41
CA PRO A 130 -18.15 2.04 1.03
C PRO A 130 -17.03 2.21 -0.02
N TYR A 131 -16.13 3.15 0.19
CA TYR A 131 -14.98 3.34 -0.70
C TYR A 131 -14.02 2.16 -0.65
N THR A 132 -13.69 1.66 0.55
CA THR A 132 -12.84 0.47 0.72
C THR A 132 -13.43 -0.74 0.01
N ARG A 133 -14.75 -0.93 0.13
CA ARG A 133 -15.48 -2.00 -0.60
C ARG A 133 -15.31 -1.86 -2.11
N ALA A 134 -15.52 -0.66 -2.64
CA ALA A 134 -15.38 -0.39 -4.05
C ALA A 134 -13.95 -0.61 -4.56
N LEU A 135 -12.93 -0.19 -3.79
CA LEU A 135 -11.53 -0.46 -4.11
C LEU A 135 -11.24 -1.97 -4.19
N LEU A 136 -11.67 -2.74 -3.19
CA LEU A 136 -11.45 -4.18 -3.16
C LEU A 136 -12.24 -4.91 -4.25
N GLN A 137 -13.40 -4.40 -4.64
CA GLN A 137 -14.18 -4.93 -5.75
C GLN A 137 -13.53 -4.68 -7.11
N SER A 138 -12.74 -3.63 -7.26
CA SER A 138 -12.03 -3.32 -8.52
C SER A 138 -10.80 -4.20 -8.76
N VAL A 139 -10.33 -4.95 -7.75
CA VAL A 139 -9.20 -5.88 -7.93
C VAL A 139 -9.58 -7.02 -8.87
N PRO A 140 -8.86 -7.22 -9.99
CA PRO A 140 -9.11 -8.32 -10.90
C PRO A 140 -8.96 -9.67 -10.20
N ILE A 141 -9.89 -10.59 -10.45
CA ILE A 141 -9.79 -11.97 -9.97
C ILE A 141 -9.19 -12.80 -11.10
N PRO A 142 -8.10 -13.55 -10.87
CA PRO A 142 -7.45 -14.35 -11.90
C PRO A 142 -8.34 -15.50 -12.44
N ASP A 143 -9.36 -15.94 -11.67
CA ASP A 143 -10.28 -17.00 -12.09
C ASP A 143 -11.44 -16.41 -12.93
N PRO A 144 -11.50 -16.74 -14.25
CA PRO A 144 -12.56 -16.27 -15.14
C PRO A 144 -13.97 -16.73 -14.74
N ARG A 145 -14.10 -17.86 -14.03
CA ARG A 145 -15.39 -18.40 -13.59
C ARG A 145 -15.97 -17.53 -12.47
N VAL A 146 -15.12 -17.13 -11.52
CA VAL A 146 -15.49 -16.25 -10.41
C VAL A 146 -15.68 -14.81 -10.92
N ALA A 147 -14.82 -14.35 -11.84
CA ALA A 147 -14.90 -13.00 -12.41
C ALA A 147 -16.21 -12.74 -13.16
N ARG A 148 -16.73 -13.74 -13.92
CA ARG A 148 -18.01 -13.64 -14.68
C ARG A 148 -19.23 -13.52 -13.77
N GLY A 149 -19.19 -14.10 -12.57
CA GLY A 149 -20.27 -14.00 -11.57
C GLY A 149 -20.30 -12.67 -10.79
N ARG A 150 -19.19 -11.93 -10.84
CA ARG A 150 -19.05 -10.68 -10.10
C ARG A 150 -19.60 -9.51 -10.92
N ARG A 151 -20.80 -9.04 -10.58
CA ARG A 151 -21.31 -7.75 -11.05
C ARG A 151 -20.59 -6.62 -10.30
N THR A 152 -19.38 -6.24 -10.74
CA THR A 152 -18.74 -5.01 -10.27
C THR A 152 -19.40 -3.83 -10.97
N ALA A 153 -20.33 -3.19 -10.29
CA ALA A 153 -20.81 -1.89 -10.75
C ALA A 153 -19.65 -0.89 -10.60
N PRO A 154 -19.21 -0.23 -11.67
CA PRO A 154 -18.21 0.83 -11.55
C PRO A 154 -18.74 1.90 -10.60
N LEU A 155 -17.83 2.51 -9.83
CA LEU A 155 -18.19 3.65 -9.00
C LEU A 155 -18.85 4.73 -9.88
N ALA A 156 -20.10 5.03 -9.61
CA ALA A 156 -20.85 6.05 -10.32
C ALA A 156 -20.23 7.44 -10.09
N GLY A 157 -20.41 8.34 -11.06
CA GLY A 157 -19.99 9.75 -10.98
C GLY A 157 -18.50 9.99 -11.25
N GLU A 158 -18.19 11.21 -11.61
CA GLU A 158 -16.84 11.70 -11.83
C GLU A 158 -16.08 11.87 -10.51
N MET A 159 -14.75 11.82 -10.59
CA MET A 159 -13.90 12.10 -9.43
C MET A 159 -13.97 13.60 -9.13
N PRO A 160 -14.35 13.99 -7.91
CA PRO A 160 -14.38 15.41 -7.55
C PRO A 160 -12.99 16.05 -7.66
N SER A 161 -12.95 17.35 -7.92
CA SER A 161 -11.69 18.09 -7.91
C SER A 161 -11.10 18.16 -6.50
N SER A 162 -9.81 17.87 -6.36
CA SER A 162 -9.09 18.02 -5.10
C SER A 162 -8.98 19.49 -4.65
N LEU A 163 -9.10 20.44 -5.59
CA LEU A 163 -9.08 21.88 -5.31
C LEU A 163 -10.44 22.40 -4.78
N ALA A 164 -11.53 21.66 -5.04
CA ALA A 164 -12.87 21.99 -4.57
C ALA A 164 -13.56 20.70 -4.06
N PRO A 165 -13.12 20.18 -2.91
CA PRO A 165 -13.69 18.94 -2.39
C PRO A 165 -15.15 19.12 -1.99
N PRO A 166 -16.00 18.08 -2.14
CA PRO A 166 -17.38 18.12 -1.72
C PRO A 166 -17.52 18.46 -0.23
N SER A 167 -18.56 19.21 0.13
CA SER A 167 -18.91 19.45 1.54
C SER A 167 -19.25 18.14 2.27
N GLY A 168 -19.07 18.10 3.58
CA GLY A 168 -19.35 16.92 4.38
C GLY A 168 -18.45 15.73 4.04
N CYS A 169 -19.02 14.57 3.77
CA CYS A 169 -18.26 13.39 3.36
C CYS A 169 -17.74 13.55 1.92
N VAL A 170 -16.42 13.54 1.75
CA VAL A 170 -15.77 13.73 0.43
C VAL A 170 -16.11 12.62 -0.58
N PHE A 171 -16.51 11.45 -0.11
CA PHE A 171 -16.93 10.32 -0.97
C PHE A 171 -18.41 10.35 -1.35
N ARG A 172 -19.25 11.26 -0.79
CA ARG A 172 -20.72 11.27 -0.93
C ARG A 172 -21.22 11.29 -2.38
N THR A 173 -20.52 11.97 -3.27
CA THR A 173 -20.92 12.12 -4.69
C THR A 173 -20.80 10.81 -5.48
N ARG A 174 -20.07 9.84 -4.95
CA ARG A 174 -19.83 8.52 -5.55
C ARG A 174 -20.30 7.37 -4.67
N CYS A 175 -20.85 7.68 -3.49
CA CYS A 175 -21.27 6.69 -2.52
C CYS A 175 -22.70 6.23 -2.80
N PRO A 176 -22.95 4.92 -3.06
CA PRO A 176 -24.29 4.40 -3.29
C PRO A 176 -25.17 4.42 -2.03
N TYR A 177 -24.56 4.66 -0.87
CA TYR A 177 -25.23 4.72 0.43
C TYR A 177 -25.35 6.14 0.99
N ALA A 178 -25.13 7.17 0.15
CA ALA A 178 -25.16 8.56 0.60
C ALA A 178 -26.56 8.95 1.07
N VAL A 179 -26.60 9.70 2.17
CA VAL A 179 -27.80 10.31 2.75
C VAL A 179 -27.57 11.81 2.97
N ASP A 180 -28.62 12.58 3.25
CA ASP A 180 -28.54 14.04 3.43
C ASP A 180 -27.50 14.48 4.47
N ARG A 181 -27.32 13.71 5.52
CA ARG A 181 -26.31 13.94 6.54
C ARG A 181 -24.90 13.94 5.96
N CYS A 182 -24.62 13.09 4.96
CA CYS A 182 -23.32 13.03 4.30
C CYS A 182 -22.97 14.33 3.54
N ALA A 183 -23.95 15.14 3.16
CA ALA A 183 -23.70 16.43 2.52
C ALA A 183 -23.41 17.55 3.52
N ARG A 184 -23.93 17.43 4.75
CA ARG A 184 -23.87 18.49 5.77
C ARG A 184 -22.74 18.31 6.76
N GLU A 185 -22.37 17.06 7.10
CA GLU A 185 -21.44 16.76 8.15
C GLU A 185 -20.25 15.92 7.64
N VAL A 186 -19.04 16.26 8.09
CA VAL A 186 -17.85 15.43 7.89
C VAL A 186 -17.93 14.24 8.85
N PRO A 187 -17.91 12.98 8.36
CA PRO A 187 -17.92 11.82 9.25
C PRO A 187 -16.62 11.77 10.06
N LEU A 188 -16.77 11.62 11.37
CA LEU A 188 -15.65 11.38 12.27
C LEU A 188 -15.19 9.92 12.18
N LEU A 189 -13.90 9.72 12.39
CA LEU A 189 -13.32 8.38 12.53
C LEU A 189 -13.82 7.75 13.84
N ARG A 190 -14.50 6.61 13.76
CA ARG A 190 -15.11 5.90 14.90
C ARG A 190 -14.71 4.44 14.89
N THR A 191 -14.47 3.85 16.05
CA THR A 191 -14.15 2.43 16.17
C THR A 191 -15.42 1.58 16.03
N ILE A 192 -15.41 0.66 15.08
CA ILE A 192 -16.49 -0.29 14.79
C ILE A 192 -15.85 -1.66 14.56
N ASP A 193 -16.16 -2.65 15.42
CA ASP A 193 -15.63 -4.02 15.35
C ASP A 193 -14.10 -4.10 15.13
N GLY A 194 -13.33 -3.26 15.81
CA GLY A 194 -11.86 -3.23 15.73
C GLY A 194 -11.29 -2.48 14.51
N SER A 195 -12.14 -1.89 13.66
CA SER A 195 -11.76 -0.98 12.58
C SER A 195 -12.14 0.46 12.95
N GLU A 196 -11.34 1.43 12.52
CA GLU A 196 -11.67 2.85 12.62
C GLU A 196 -12.24 3.31 11.28
N VAL A 197 -13.47 3.85 11.26
CA VAL A 197 -14.22 4.11 10.02
C VAL A 197 -14.84 5.51 10.04
N ALA A 198 -14.58 6.30 9.00
CA ALA A 198 -15.15 7.63 8.79
C ALA A 198 -16.42 7.57 7.91
N CYS A 199 -17.48 6.93 8.41
CA CYS A 199 -18.74 6.82 7.72
C CYS A 199 -19.91 6.96 8.68
N HIS A 200 -20.96 7.75 8.30
CA HIS A 200 -22.17 7.91 9.13
C HIS A 200 -23.03 6.64 9.22
N ARG A 201 -22.89 5.75 8.23
CA ARG A 201 -23.70 4.53 8.08
C ARG A 201 -22.90 3.23 8.17
N ALA A 202 -21.69 3.28 8.74
CA ALA A 202 -20.80 2.11 8.75
C ALA A 202 -21.40 0.88 9.45
N GLU A 203 -22.26 1.08 10.46
CA GLU A 203 -22.95 0.02 11.19
C GLU A 203 -24.08 -0.62 10.38
N GLU A 204 -24.72 0.15 9.48
CA GLU A 204 -25.86 -0.31 8.67
C GLU A 204 -25.42 -1.02 7.39
N ILE A 205 -24.20 -0.73 6.93
CA ILE A 205 -23.65 -1.30 5.71
C ILE A 205 -23.06 -2.66 6.04
N ASP A 206 -23.67 -3.74 5.54
CA ASP A 206 -23.13 -5.08 5.73
C ASP A 206 -21.68 -5.18 5.23
N GLY A 207 -20.79 -5.58 6.14
CA GLY A 207 -19.36 -5.76 5.85
C GLY A 207 -19.07 -7.03 5.04
N SER A 208 -20.07 -7.87 4.70
CA SER A 208 -19.86 -9.06 3.89
C SER A 208 -19.50 -8.69 2.44
N ARG A 209 -18.57 -9.42 1.87
CA ARG A 209 -18.35 -9.40 0.41
C ARG A 209 -19.57 -10.04 -0.25
N THR A 210 -20.34 -9.28 -0.98
CA THR A 210 -21.26 -9.80 -1.99
C THR A 210 -20.51 -10.29 -3.20
#